data_e4a5f80f4fec0e583674b2b81569fceb
#
_entry.id   e4a5f80f4fec0e583674b2b81569fceb
#
_cell.length_a   1.000
_cell.length_b   1.000
_cell.length_c   1.000
_cell.angle_alpha   90.00
_cell.angle_beta   90.00
_cell.angle_gamma   90.00
#
_symmetry.space_group_name_H-M   'P 1'
#
loop_
_entity.id
_entity.type
_entity.pdbx_description
1 polymer ?
#
loop_
_entity_poly.entity_id
_entity_poly.type
_entity_poly.pdbx_seq_one_letter_code
_entity_poly.pdbx_strand_id
1 'polypeptide(L)'
;FASRDQALRNHKIWGAWAKCHSVFGRNAGHPLAEQILLMPELAWEGDCVEAPATVVEDGQIYLFYGGSYNCTPQQIGCAVSEDGIFFRRVSNEPLIPCGAPGTWNSSESGHPYAFRDDDGRVFLFYQGSSDNGKTWYISRKEVHFGSSVRILTSEVDARESK
;
A
#
# COMPACT_ATOMS: atom_id res chain seq x y z
N PHE A 1 7.88 -7.99 0.38
CA PHE A 1 6.83 -8.99 0.59
C PHE A 1 6.29 -8.91 2.02
N ALA A 2 5.09 -9.44 2.25
CA ALA A 2 4.47 -9.50 3.56
C ALA A 2 4.62 -10.90 4.18
N SER A 3 4.72 -10.97 5.49
CA SER A 3 4.74 -12.23 6.24
C SER A 3 3.87 -12.12 7.49
N ARG A 4 3.31 -13.24 7.91
CA ARG A 4 2.52 -13.34 9.14
C ARG A 4 3.39 -13.87 10.27
N ASP A 5 3.41 -13.14 11.38
CA ASP A 5 3.94 -13.64 12.63
C ASP A 5 2.83 -14.40 13.35
N GLN A 6 2.93 -15.73 13.39
CA GLN A 6 1.90 -16.59 13.98
C GLN A 6 1.75 -16.39 15.50
N ALA A 7 2.82 -16.04 16.19
CA ALA A 7 2.80 -15.85 17.63
C ALA A 7 2.04 -14.57 18.04
N LEU A 8 2.17 -13.51 17.23
CA LEU A 8 1.58 -12.19 17.50
C LEU A 8 0.36 -11.89 16.62
N ARG A 9 0.08 -12.74 15.64
CA ARG A 9 -0.93 -12.53 14.58
C ARG A 9 -0.71 -11.26 13.76
N ASN A 10 0.51 -10.74 13.75
CA ASN A 10 0.88 -9.52 13.03
C ASN A 10 1.46 -9.83 11.66
N HIS A 11 1.05 -9.09 10.66
CA HIS A 11 1.73 -9.03 9.37
C HIS A 11 2.72 -7.87 9.34
N LYS A 12 3.89 -8.11 8.74
CA LYS A 12 4.97 -7.13 8.59
C LYS A 12 5.48 -7.14 7.17
N ILE A 13 5.93 -5.98 6.70
CA ILE A 13 6.57 -5.88 5.39
C ILE A 13 8.08 -6.05 5.56
N TRP A 14 8.64 -7.02 4.85
CA TRP A 14 10.05 -7.34 4.87
C TRP A 14 10.72 -6.93 3.56
N GLY A 15 11.96 -6.45 3.66
CA GLY A 15 12.84 -6.28 2.51
C GLY A 15 13.47 -7.60 2.08
N ALA A 16 13.72 -7.73 0.81
CA ALA A 16 14.57 -8.76 0.24
C ALA A 16 15.47 -8.16 -0.82
N TRP A 17 16.69 -8.68 -0.93
CA TRP A 17 17.69 -8.20 -1.87
C TRP A 17 18.07 -9.30 -2.85
N ALA A 18 18.31 -8.91 -4.11
CA ALA A 18 18.87 -9.76 -5.12
C ALA A 18 19.80 -8.96 -6.04
N LYS A 19 20.94 -9.56 -6.42
CA LYS A 19 21.73 -9.05 -7.54
C LYS A 19 20.94 -9.19 -8.83
N CYS A 20 21.18 -8.27 -9.78
CA CYS A 20 20.66 -8.41 -11.14
C CYS A 20 20.93 -9.84 -11.65
N HIS A 21 19.92 -10.50 -12.19
CA HIS A 21 19.97 -11.90 -12.68
C HIS A 21 20.13 -12.99 -11.62
N SER A 22 20.00 -12.70 -10.32
CA SER A 22 19.96 -13.71 -9.28
C SER A 22 18.56 -13.92 -8.72
N VAL A 23 18.33 -15.08 -8.11
CA VAL A 23 17.06 -15.38 -7.46
C VAL A 23 16.93 -14.56 -6.18
N PHE A 24 15.76 -13.97 -5.93
CA PHE A 24 15.46 -13.34 -4.66
C PHE A 24 15.58 -14.34 -3.53
N GLY A 25 16.39 -14.01 -2.54
CA GLY A 25 16.61 -14.86 -1.38
C GLY A 25 17.07 -14.05 -0.18
N ARG A 26 16.99 -14.69 0.99
CA ARG A 26 17.59 -14.15 2.20
C ARG A 26 19.09 -14.46 2.14
N ASN A 27 19.90 -13.47 1.77
CA ASN A 27 21.35 -13.60 1.86
C ASN A 27 21.78 -13.16 3.26
N ALA A 28 22.12 -14.12 4.11
CA ALA A 28 22.71 -13.85 5.41
C ALA A 28 23.90 -12.88 5.24
N GLY A 29 23.91 -11.79 6.01
CA GLY A 29 24.95 -10.75 5.95
C GLY A 29 24.67 -9.58 5.02
N HIS A 30 23.57 -9.57 4.22
CA HIS A 30 23.17 -8.36 3.51
C HIS A 30 22.35 -7.46 4.46
N PRO A 31 22.52 -6.11 4.43
CA PRO A 31 21.78 -5.19 5.31
C PRO A 31 20.27 -5.31 5.22
N LEU A 32 19.71 -5.72 4.06
CA LEU A 32 18.28 -5.95 3.85
C LEU A 32 17.84 -7.39 4.17
N ALA A 33 18.77 -8.30 4.48
CA ALA A 33 18.40 -9.65 4.86
C ALA A 33 17.71 -9.60 6.23
N GLU A 34 16.47 -10.01 6.27
CA GLU A 34 15.67 -10.08 7.50
C GLU A 34 15.32 -8.74 8.17
N GLN A 35 15.49 -7.61 7.45
CA GLN A 35 15.07 -6.31 7.98
C GLN A 35 13.56 -6.12 7.81
N ILE A 36 12.90 -5.74 8.90
CA ILE A 36 11.52 -5.25 8.85
C ILE A 36 11.55 -3.83 8.30
N LEU A 37 10.86 -3.60 7.17
CA LEU A 37 10.78 -2.29 6.54
C LEU A 37 9.65 -1.44 7.11
N LEU A 38 8.53 -2.07 7.49
CA LEU A 38 7.36 -1.41 8.03
C LEU A 38 6.62 -2.34 9.01
N MET A 39 6.20 -1.78 10.14
CA MET A 39 5.37 -2.42 11.16
C MET A 39 4.13 -1.55 11.39
N PRO A 40 3.00 -2.11 11.89
CA PRO A 40 1.88 -1.30 12.33
C PRO A 40 2.29 -0.33 13.43
N GLU A 41 1.96 0.95 13.28
CA GLU A 41 2.25 2.01 14.25
C GLU A 41 1.08 2.98 14.40
N LEU A 42 0.28 3.17 13.34
CA LEU A 42 -0.86 4.07 13.33
C LEU A 42 -2.15 3.33 13.68
N ALA A 43 -3.07 4.00 14.35
CA ALA A 43 -4.32 3.39 14.81
C ALA A 43 -5.11 2.70 13.70
N TRP A 44 -5.16 3.29 12.49
CA TRP A 44 -5.87 2.73 11.35
C TRP A 44 -5.16 1.51 10.72
N GLU A 45 -3.89 1.30 11.01
CA GLU A 45 -3.13 0.12 10.56
C GLU A 45 -3.44 -1.13 11.39
N GLY A 46 -4.08 -0.95 12.55
CA GLY A 46 -4.42 -2.05 13.45
C GLY A 46 -3.20 -2.93 13.77
N ASP A 47 -3.35 -4.23 13.61
CA ASP A 47 -2.30 -5.21 13.91
C ASP A 47 -1.53 -5.68 12.66
N CYS A 48 -1.78 -5.09 11.49
CA CYS A 48 -1.29 -5.64 10.23
C CYS A 48 -0.91 -4.55 9.22
N VAL A 49 0.26 -4.71 8.60
CA VAL A 49 0.62 -4.05 7.34
C VAL A 49 1.00 -5.10 6.31
N GLU A 50 0.40 -5.03 5.12
CA GLU A 50 0.55 -6.08 4.09
C GLU A 50 0.45 -5.53 2.66
N ALA A 51 0.49 -6.43 1.69
CA ALA A 51 0.29 -6.14 0.26
C ALA A 51 1.14 -4.96 -0.26
N PRO A 52 2.47 -4.99 -0.11
CA PRO A 52 3.33 -3.89 -0.54
C PRO A 52 3.38 -3.77 -2.06
N ALA A 53 3.26 -2.55 -2.56
CA ALA A 53 3.53 -2.19 -3.95
C ALA A 53 4.46 -0.98 -4.00
N THR A 54 5.44 -0.98 -4.90
CA THR A 54 6.44 0.08 -4.95
C THR A 54 6.51 0.76 -6.32
N VAL A 55 6.88 2.03 -6.30
CA VAL A 55 7.27 2.78 -7.50
C VAL A 55 8.44 3.70 -7.14
N VAL A 56 9.32 3.93 -8.11
CA VAL A 56 10.41 4.91 -7.96
C VAL A 56 10.01 6.20 -8.67
N GLU A 57 10.11 7.33 -7.97
CA GLU A 57 9.88 8.67 -8.48
C GLU A 57 10.92 9.61 -7.92
N ASP A 58 11.58 10.38 -8.80
CA ASP A 58 12.61 11.36 -8.46
C ASP A 58 13.70 10.82 -7.50
N GLY A 59 14.13 9.56 -7.74
CA GLY A 59 15.15 8.89 -6.94
C GLY A 59 14.67 8.40 -5.58
N GLN A 60 13.40 8.57 -5.23
CA GLN A 60 12.79 8.05 -4.01
C GLN A 60 11.95 6.81 -4.30
N ILE A 61 11.90 5.88 -3.36
CA ILE A 61 11.10 4.67 -3.40
C ILE A 61 9.82 4.92 -2.60
N TYR A 62 8.68 4.95 -3.27
CA TYR A 62 7.38 5.02 -2.63
C TYR A 62 6.82 3.61 -2.46
N LEU A 63 6.43 3.27 -1.24
CA LEU A 63 5.85 2.00 -0.83
C LEU A 63 4.40 2.23 -0.44
N PHE A 64 3.47 1.74 -1.25
CA PHE A 64 2.04 1.68 -0.92
C PHE A 64 1.76 0.35 -0.23
N TYR A 65 0.90 0.36 0.78
CA TYR A 65 0.61 -0.82 1.60
C TYR A 65 -0.81 -0.79 2.15
N GLY A 66 -1.36 -1.96 2.41
CA GLY A 66 -2.59 -2.12 3.18
C GLY A 66 -2.28 -2.06 4.67
N GLY A 67 -2.99 -1.21 5.41
CA GLY A 67 -3.00 -1.19 6.87
C GLY A 67 -4.31 -1.77 7.39
N SER A 68 -4.24 -2.55 8.45
CA SER A 68 -5.28 -3.45 8.95
C SER A 68 -5.45 -4.71 8.08
N TYR A 69 -6.27 -5.64 8.51
CA TYR A 69 -6.52 -6.89 7.80
C TYR A 69 -7.96 -6.93 7.29
N ASN A 70 -8.16 -7.46 6.09
CA ASN A 70 -9.44 -7.57 5.37
C ASN A 70 -10.67 -7.13 6.16
N CYS A 71 -11.34 -6.08 5.72
CA CYS A 71 -12.62 -5.57 6.29
C CYS A 71 -12.61 -5.31 7.81
N THR A 72 -11.43 -5.00 8.42
CA THR A 72 -11.32 -4.62 9.85
C THR A 72 -11.08 -3.14 10.17
N PRO A 73 -11.30 -2.16 9.29
CA PRO A 73 -11.30 -2.05 7.83
C PRO A 73 -9.88 -1.85 7.27
N GLN A 74 -9.52 -2.55 6.20
CA GLN A 74 -8.24 -2.30 5.54
C GLN A 74 -8.29 -0.98 4.75
N GLN A 75 -7.21 -0.21 4.82
CA GLN A 75 -7.05 1.06 4.13
C GLN A 75 -5.62 1.15 3.56
N ILE A 76 -5.39 2.02 2.58
CA ILE A 76 -4.10 2.11 1.92
C ILE A 76 -3.29 3.28 2.45
N GLY A 77 -2.06 3.00 2.88
CA GLY A 77 -1.06 3.97 3.24
C GLY A 77 0.05 4.11 2.22
N CYS A 78 0.93 5.09 2.46
CA CYS A 78 2.14 5.29 1.70
C CYS A 78 3.30 5.63 2.62
N ALA A 79 4.45 5.02 2.35
CA ALA A 79 5.72 5.35 2.97
C ALA A 79 6.76 5.63 1.88
N VAL A 80 7.81 6.38 2.20
CA VAL A 80 8.86 6.77 1.27
C VAL A 80 10.24 6.49 1.86
N SER A 81 11.18 6.11 0.99
CA SER A 81 12.57 5.84 1.33
C SER A 81 13.49 6.33 0.23
N GLU A 82 14.70 6.77 0.60
CA GLU A 82 15.78 7.12 -0.32
C GLU A 82 16.69 5.92 -0.61
N ASP A 83 16.76 4.96 0.30
CA ASP A 83 17.71 3.85 0.27
C ASP A 83 17.07 2.46 0.18
N GLY A 84 15.74 2.38 0.29
CA GLY A 84 14.99 1.12 0.31
C GLY A 84 15.11 0.34 1.63
N ILE A 85 15.72 0.93 2.65
CA ILE A 85 15.97 0.33 3.96
C ILE A 85 15.12 1.01 5.03
N PHE A 86 15.19 2.33 5.10
CA PHE A 86 14.46 3.14 6.07
C PHE A 86 13.27 3.81 5.39
N PHE A 87 12.08 3.39 5.78
CA PHE A 87 10.82 3.94 5.27
C PHE A 87 10.18 4.84 6.33
N ARG A 88 9.77 6.04 5.92
CA ARG A 88 8.94 6.94 6.71
C ARG A 88 7.57 7.09 6.07
N ARG A 89 6.52 7.11 6.85
CA ARG A 89 5.16 7.37 6.36
C ARG A 89 5.06 8.78 5.81
N VAL A 90 4.36 8.93 4.70
CA VAL A 90 4.12 10.26 4.09
C VAL A 90 3.01 11.03 4.82
N SER A 91 2.15 10.32 5.56
CA SER A 91 1.03 10.86 6.34
C SER A 91 0.70 9.93 7.50
N ASN A 92 0.10 10.49 8.56
CA ASN A 92 -0.51 9.71 9.64
C ASN A 92 -1.90 9.18 9.28
N GLU A 93 -2.51 9.73 8.24
CA GLU A 93 -3.81 9.31 7.72
C GLU A 93 -3.62 8.40 6.50
N PRO A 94 -4.57 7.49 6.22
CA PRO A 94 -4.51 6.67 5.01
C PRO A 94 -4.54 7.54 3.76
N LEU A 95 -3.77 7.14 2.74
CA LEU A 95 -3.77 7.78 1.42
C LEU A 95 -5.07 7.50 0.67
N ILE A 96 -5.59 6.27 0.77
CA ILE A 96 -6.91 5.89 0.28
C ILE A 96 -7.67 5.25 1.44
N PRO A 97 -8.55 6.01 2.11
CA PRO A 97 -9.40 5.49 3.16
C PRO A 97 -10.53 4.62 2.60
N CYS A 98 -11.22 3.91 3.46
CA CYS A 98 -12.54 3.37 3.14
C CYS A 98 -13.48 4.48 2.73
N GLY A 99 -14.39 4.18 1.82
CA GLY A 99 -15.42 5.10 1.38
C GLY A 99 -16.48 5.37 2.45
N ALA A 100 -17.30 6.39 2.22
CA ALA A 100 -18.45 6.69 3.08
C ALA A 100 -19.44 5.51 3.10
N PRO A 101 -20.25 5.36 4.16
CA PRO A 101 -21.30 4.34 4.19
C PRO A 101 -22.17 4.38 2.93
N GLY A 102 -22.36 3.21 2.31
CA GLY A 102 -23.13 3.06 1.08
C GLY A 102 -22.33 3.15 -0.22
N THR A 103 -21.03 3.51 -0.15
CA THR A 103 -20.15 3.42 -1.31
C THR A 103 -19.58 2.01 -1.48
N TRP A 104 -19.11 1.69 -2.69
CA TRP A 104 -18.63 0.35 -3.07
C TRP A 104 -17.45 -0.19 -2.24
N ASN A 105 -16.68 0.70 -1.62
CA ASN A 105 -15.48 0.39 -0.82
C ASN A 105 -15.64 0.79 0.66
N SER A 106 -16.87 0.85 1.17
CA SER A 106 -17.13 1.34 2.53
C SER A 106 -16.64 0.42 3.64
N SER A 107 -16.36 -0.85 3.38
CA SER A 107 -15.80 -1.79 4.35
C SER A 107 -14.32 -2.12 4.10
N GLU A 108 -13.79 -1.81 2.93
CA GLU A 108 -12.38 -2.01 2.60
C GLU A 108 -11.94 -1.18 1.39
N SER A 109 -10.70 -0.65 1.48
CA SER A 109 -9.87 -0.18 0.38
C SER A 109 -8.47 -0.77 0.60
N GLY A 110 -8.11 -1.82 -0.13
CA GLY A 110 -6.90 -2.59 0.18
C GLY A 110 -6.15 -3.13 -1.03
N HIS A 111 -5.10 -3.88 -0.76
CA HIS A 111 -4.27 -4.58 -1.73
C HIS A 111 -3.82 -3.72 -2.90
N PRO A 112 -3.05 -2.64 -2.66
CA PRO A 112 -2.60 -1.76 -3.72
C PRO A 112 -1.65 -2.46 -4.68
N TYR A 113 -1.75 -2.11 -5.97
CA TYR A 113 -0.79 -2.41 -7.00
C TYR A 113 -0.43 -1.12 -7.74
N ALA A 114 0.85 -0.76 -7.74
CA ALA A 114 1.34 0.44 -8.42
C ALA A 114 1.73 0.11 -9.87
N PHE A 115 1.26 0.91 -10.81
CA PHE A 115 1.54 0.79 -12.23
C PHE A 115 1.95 2.16 -12.80
N ARG A 116 3.07 2.20 -13.52
CA ARG A 116 3.49 3.37 -14.30
C ARG A 116 3.11 3.15 -15.75
N ASP A 117 2.35 4.07 -16.31
CA ASP A 117 1.97 4.07 -17.71
C ASP A 117 3.11 4.60 -18.60
N ASP A 118 3.03 4.36 -19.90
CA ASP A 118 4.05 4.78 -20.89
C ASP A 118 4.21 6.31 -20.98
N ASP A 119 3.19 7.07 -20.59
CA ASP A 119 3.22 8.53 -20.49
C ASP A 119 3.79 9.05 -19.17
N GLY A 120 4.26 8.15 -18.29
CA GLY A 120 4.86 8.47 -17.00
C GLY A 120 3.89 8.62 -15.84
N ARG A 121 2.57 8.62 -16.09
CA ARG A 121 1.58 8.66 -15.01
C ARG A 121 1.63 7.40 -14.15
N VAL A 122 1.40 7.55 -12.86
CA VAL A 122 1.34 6.43 -11.92
C VAL A 122 -0.09 6.23 -11.45
N PHE A 123 -0.55 5.00 -11.52
CA PHE A 123 -1.85 4.58 -11.05
C PHE A 123 -1.71 3.56 -9.92
N LEU A 124 -2.56 3.69 -8.91
CA LEU A 124 -2.80 2.64 -7.94
C LEU A 124 -4.09 1.91 -8.30
N PHE A 125 -3.96 0.63 -8.65
CA PHE A 125 -5.08 -0.30 -8.69
C PHE A 125 -5.29 -0.86 -7.30
N TYR A 126 -6.53 -0.96 -6.85
CA TYR A 126 -6.83 -1.48 -5.52
C TYR A 126 -8.19 -2.14 -5.49
N GLN A 127 -8.36 -3.04 -4.55
CA GLN A 127 -9.64 -3.69 -4.31
C GLN A 127 -10.44 -2.93 -3.27
N GLY A 128 -11.77 -3.13 -3.30
CA GLY A 128 -12.67 -2.65 -2.27
C GLY A 128 -13.90 -3.52 -2.14
N SER A 129 -14.54 -3.41 -0.98
CA SER A 129 -15.78 -4.10 -0.64
C SER A 129 -16.69 -3.19 0.16
N SER A 130 -18.00 -3.37 0.03
CA SER A 130 -19.00 -2.68 0.84
C SER A 130 -19.84 -3.62 1.72
N ASP A 131 -19.60 -4.93 1.62
CA ASP A 131 -20.40 -5.98 2.24
C ASP A 131 -19.55 -6.96 3.08
N ASN A 132 -18.47 -6.45 3.67
CA ASN A 132 -17.51 -7.20 4.48
C ASN A 132 -16.90 -8.39 3.73
N GLY A 133 -16.46 -8.14 2.48
CA GLY A 133 -15.70 -9.10 1.70
C GLY A 133 -16.50 -10.19 1.02
N LYS A 134 -17.82 -10.06 0.94
CA LYS A 134 -18.65 -10.99 0.15
C LYS A 134 -18.55 -10.70 -1.34
N THR A 135 -18.45 -9.41 -1.70
CA THR A 135 -18.26 -8.95 -3.08
C THR A 135 -17.06 -8.03 -3.15
N TRP A 136 -16.22 -8.25 -4.16
CA TRP A 136 -15.01 -7.50 -4.38
C TRP A 136 -15.02 -6.78 -5.72
N TYR A 137 -14.56 -5.55 -5.73
CA TYR A 137 -14.41 -4.71 -6.89
C TYR A 137 -12.97 -4.24 -7.02
N ILE A 138 -12.54 -3.95 -8.23
CA ILE A 138 -11.25 -3.34 -8.53
C ILE A 138 -11.49 -1.93 -9.07
N SER A 139 -10.77 -0.96 -8.53
CA SER A 139 -10.75 0.41 -9.01
C SER A 139 -9.31 0.89 -9.19
N ARG A 140 -9.15 2.08 -9.78
CA ARG A 140 -7.85 2.73 -9.89
C ARG A 140 -7.95 4.20 -9.53
N LYS A 141 -6.85 4.74 -9.05
CA LYS A 141 -6.66 6.18 -8.84
C LYS A 141 -5.30 6.60 -9.36
N GLU A 142 -5.21 7.80 -9.89
CA GLU A 142 -3.94 8.40 -10.30
C GLU A 142 -3.22 8.97 -9.08
N VAL A 143 -1.91 8.73 -9.00
CA VAL A 143 -1.04 9.22 -7.92
C VAL A 143 -0.21 10.38 -8.43
N HIS A 144 -0.23 11.47 -7.72
CA HIS A 144 0.64 12.62 -7.97
C HIS A 144 1.70 12.75 -6.90
N PHE A 145 2.95 12.84 -7.35
CA PHE A 145 4.13 13.10 -6.53
C PHE A 145 4.49 14.58 -6.61
N GLY A 146 4.89 15.18 -5.50
CA GLY A 146 5.27 16.58 -5.40
C GLY A 146 5.67 16.92 -3.98
N SER A 147 5.31 18.09 -3.48
CA SER A 147 5.53 18.44 -2.05
C SER A 147 4.82 17.49 -1.08
N SER A 148 3.83 16.75 -1.56
CA SER A 148 3.16 15.64 -0.88
C SER A 148 2.63 14.64 -1.91
N VAL A 149 2.51 13.37 -1.51
CA VAL A 149 1.82 12.35 -2.32
C VAL A 149 0.32 12.59 -2.22
N ARG A 150 -0.35 12.64 -3.37
CA ARG A 150 -1.80 12.90 -3.44
C ARG A 150 -2.46 11.95 -4.43
N ILE A 151 -3.70 11.62 -4.14
CA ILE A 151 -4.59 10.92 -5.06
C ILE A 151 -5.43 11.95 -5.78
N LEU A 152 -5.45 11.91 -7.12
CA LEU A 152 -6.40 12.70 -7.87
C LEU A 152 -7.79 12.05 -7.78
N THR A 153 -8.76 12.82 -7.31
CA THR A 153 -10.16 12.51 -7.49
C THR A 153 -10.52 12.81 -8.95
N SER A 154 -10.70 11.77 -9.75
CA SER A 154 -11.20 11.95 -11.12
C SER A 154 -12.64 12.51 -11.05
N GLU A 155 -12.99 13.45 -11.94
CA GLU A 155 -14.36 13.95 -12.07
C GLU A 155 -15.41 12.84 -12.38
N VAL A 156 -14.96 11.61 -12.64
CA VAL A 156 -15.80 10.45 -12.90
C VAL A 156 -16.48 9.93 -11.64
N ASP A 157 -15.84 10.06 -10.46
CA ASP A 157 -16.42 9.64 -9.18
C ASP A 157 -17.64 10.50 -8.77
N ALA A 158 -17.80 11.68 -9.37
CA ALA A 158 -18.92 12.57 -9.10
C ALA A 158 -20.20 12.24 -9.91
N ARG A 159 -20.14 11.36 -10.90
CA ARG A 159 -21.29 11.03 -11.76
C ARG A 159 -22.09 9.81 -11.32
N GLU A 160 -21.56 8.99 -10.42
CA GLU A 160 -22.25 7.80 -9.89
C GLU A 160 -23.02 8.05 -8.59
N SER A 161 -23.08 9.29 -8.12
CA SER A 161 -23.83 9.69 -6.90
C SER A 161 -25.15 10.42 -7.23
N LYS A 162 -25.79 10.11 -8.37
CA LYS A 162 -27.12 10.64 -8.68
C LYS A 162 -28.13 9.55 -8.93
#